data_2f9d1968a73b6c253914a1d69d7c0005
#
_entry.id   2f9d1968a73b6c253914a1d69d7c0005
#
_cell.length_a   1.000
_cell.length_b   1.000
_cell.length_c   1.000
_cell.angle_alpha   90.00
_cell.angle_beta   90.00
_cell.angle_gamma   90.00
#
_symmetry.space_group_name_H-M   'P 1'
#
loop_
_entity.id
_entity.type
_entity.pdbx_description
1 polymer ?
#
loop_
_entity_poly.entity_id
_entity_poly.type
_entity_poly.pdbx_seq_one_letter_code
_entity_poly.pdbx_strand_id
1 'polypeptide(L)'
;MKRLLLLALLASLPIYSDTVDFDWTGLDREIISLEAPLLIVKASKGFIGCGYINVNACLDEACATVNGVNTHDEMLTATISAVSKDAKKLGINVGMSGAEAVELLR
;
A
#
# COMPACT_ATOMS: atom_id res chain seq x y z
N MET A 1 -36.42 16.37 -22.10
CA MET A 1 -36.06 16.20 -21.92
C MET A 1 -35.37 15.86 -21.44
N LYS A 2 -35.33 15.72 -21.19
CA LYS A 2 -34.70 15.41 -20.75
C LYS A 2 -33.72 15.05 -20.53
N ARG A 3 -33.35 15.13 -20.51
CA ARG A 3 -32.37 14.93 -20.34
C ARG A 3 -31.59 15.18 -19.75
N LEU A 4 -31.53 15.55 -19.49
CA LEU A 4 -30.86 15.84 -18.95
C LEU A 4 -30.42 15.43 -18.15
N LEU A 5 -30.65 15.28 -17.94
CA LEU A 5 -30.31 15.00 -17.18
C LEU A 5 -29.57 14.31 -16.87
N LEU A 6 -29.42 14.07 -17.10
CA LEU A 6 -28.78 13.49 -16.78
C LEU A 6 -27.80 13.46 -16.58
N LEU A 7 -27.42 13.94 -16.71
CA LEU A 7 -26.60 14.07 -16.45
C LEU A 7 -26.04 14.14 -15.67
N ALA A 8 -26.14 14.43 -15.42
CA ALA A 8 -25.73 14.52 -14.61
C ALA A 8 -25.39 13.85 -13.92
N LEU A 9 -25.37 13.49 -13.88
CA LEU A 9 -25.08 12.86 -13.27
C LEU A 9 -24.19 12.39 -13.15
N LEU A 10 -23.74 12.44 -13.51
CA LEU A 10 -22.98 12.11 -13.37
C LEU A 10 -22.04 12.40 -12.93
N ALA A 11 -21.89 12.74 -13.00
CA ALA A 11 -21.12 13.10 -12.62
C ALA A 11 -20.67 13.11 -11.54
N SER A 12 -20.56 13.19 -11.25
CA SER A 12 -20.25 13.19 -10.32
C SER A 12 -19.77 12.30 -9.68
N LEU A 13 -19.48 12.31 -9.45
CA LEU A 13 -19.39 11.56 -8.80
C LEU A 13 -18.46 10.63 -8.47
N PRO A 14 -18.17 10.03 -8.42
CA PRO A 14 -17.45 8.83 -8.18
C PRO A 14 -15.97 8.94 -7.96
N ILE A 15 -15.48 10.04 -8.11
CA ILE A 15 -14.06 10.24 -8.12
C ILE A 15 -13.37 9.87 -6.82
N TYR A 16 -13.98 10.27 -5.72
CA TYR A 16 -13.35 10.07 -4.42
C TYR A 16 -13.42 8.63 -3.95
N SER A 17 -14.18 7.81 -4.61
CA SER A 17 -14.28 6.43 -4.17
C SER A 17 -13.01 5.64 -4.42
N ASP A 18 -12.09 6.15 -5.23
CA ASP A 18 -10.89 5.42 -5.56
C ASP A 18 -10.05 5.05 -4.34
N THR A 19 -9.93 5.99 -3.40
CA THR A 19 -9.06 5.75 -2.26
C THR A 19 -9.63 4.74 -1.29
N VAL A 20 -10.97 4.64 -1.23
CA VAL A 20 -11.59 3.70 -0.30
C VAL A 20 -11.81 2.34 -0.93
N ASP A 21 -11.49 2.22 -2.21
CA ASP A 21 -11.78 1.00 -2.95
C ASP A 21 -10.60 0.05 -3.04
N PHE A 22 -9.54 0.28 -2.28
CA PHE A 22 -8.42 -0.63 -2.31
C PHE A 22 -8.87 -2.02 -1.84
N ASP A 23 -8.51 -3.04 -2.60
CA ASP A 23 -8.93 -4.41 -2.32
C ASP A 23 -7.96 -5.04 -1.33
N TRP A 24 -8.38 -5.17 -0.09
CA TRP A 24 -7.58 -5.77 0.98
C TRP A 24 -7.70 -7.29 1.03
N THR A 25 -8.47 -7.91 0.14
CA THR A 25 -8.70 -9.34 0.17
C THR A 25 -7.36 -10.09 0.05
N GLY A 26 -7.15 -11.04 0.95
CA GLY A 26 -5.93 -11.85 0.95
C GLY A 26 -4.74 -11.18 1.59
N LEU A 27 -4.90 -9.99 2.14
CA LEU A 27 -3.83 -9.26 2.79
C LEU A 27 -4.06 -9.24 4.29
N ASP A 28 -2.98 -9.35 5.06
CA ASP A 28 -3.03 -9.26 6.51
C ASP A 28 -2.48 -7.90 6.94
N ARG A 29 -3.29 -7.16 7.70
CA ARG A 29 -2.88 -5.86 8.23
C ARG A 29 -2.56 -6.04 9.71
N GLU A 30 -1.30 -5.85 10.04
CA GLU A 30 -0.83 -5.98 11.42
C GLU A 30 -0.48 -4.62 11.97
N ILE A 31 -0.80 -4.41 13.23
CA ILE A 31 -0.44 -3.16 13.90
C ILE A 31 -0.06 -3.45 15.34
N ILE A 32 1.03 -2.83 15.77
CA ILE A 32 1.42 -2.81 17.18
C ILE A 32 1.39 -1.35 17.60
N SER A 33 0.60 -1.06 18.64
CA SER A 33 0.41 0.31 19.11
C SER A 33 1.58 0.70 19.97
N LEU A 34 2.49 1.45 19.36
CA LEU A 34 3.63 2.04 20.04
C LEU A 34 3.47 3.55 19.95
N GLU A 35 4.46 4.30 20.39
CA GLU A 35 4.41 5.75 20.29
C GLU A 35 4.11 6.15 18.86
N ALA A 36 4.89 5.65 17.90
CA ALA A 36 4.51 5.64 16.51
C ALA A 36 4.08 4.21 16.20
N PRO A 37 2.96 3.98 15.53
CA PRO A 37 2.49 2.62 15.34
C PRO A 37 3.41 1.82 14.44
N LEU A 38 3.63 0.56 14.79
CA LEU A 38 4.37 -0.36 13.95
C LEU A 38 3.35 -1.04 13.04
N LEU A 39 3.48 -0.83 11.74
CA LEU A 39 2.47 -1.26 10.76
C LEU A 39 3.09 -2.19 9.73
N ILE A 40 2.35 -3.24 9.39
CA ILE A 40 2.75 -4.20 8.36
C ILE A 40 1.53 -4.54 7.52
N VAL A 41 1.72 -4.61 6.20
CA VAL A 41 0.76 -5.20 5.28
C VAL A 41 1.43 -6.41 4.67
N LYS A 42 0.93 -7.59 5.02
CA LYS A 42 1.52 -8.85 4.58
C LYS A 42 0.71 -9.44 3.44
N ALA A 43 1.40 -9.92 2.42
CA ALA A 43 0.80 -10.55 1.26
C ALA A 43 1.42 -11.93 1.06
N SER A 44 1.04 -12.63 -0.02
CA SER A 44 1.49 -14.00 -0.19
C SER A 44 2.98 -14.11 -0.49
N LYS A 45 3.56 -13.09 -1.14
CA LYS A 45 4.96 -13.14 -1.56
C LYS A 45 5.90 -12.35 -0.66
N GLY A 46 5.36 -11.61 0.32
CA GLY A 46 6.18 -10.77 1.18
C GLY A 46 5.34 -9.71 1.85
N PHE A 47 5.97 -8.62 2.27
CA PHE A 47 5.22 -7.60 3.01
C PHE A 47 5.81 -6.21 2.79
N ILE A 48 4.99 -5.19 3.07
CA ILE A 48 5.53 -3.85 3.26
C ILE A 48 5.38 -3.47 4.73
N GLY A 49 6.37 -2.73 5.23
CA GLY A 49 6.38 -2.30 6.61
C GLY A 49 6.65 -0.82 6.72
N CYS A 50 6.53 -0.31 7.93
CA CYS A 50 6.81 1.09 8.22
C CYS A 50 8.28 1.28 8.54
N GLY A 51 8.62 2.49 9.02
CA GLY A 51 10.01 2.85 9.30
C GLY A 51 10.71 2.03 10.38
N TYR A 52 9.96 1.23 11.13
CA TYR A 52 10.58 0.32 12.10
C TYR A 52 11.31 -0.83 11.43
N ILE A 53 11.00 -1.12 10.17
CA ILE A 53 11.52 -2.32 9.49
C ILE A 53 12.83 -2.00 8.79
N ASN A 54 13.81 -2.87 8.97
CA ASN A 54 15.08 -2.79 8.25
C ASN A 54 15.08 -3.87 7.17
N VAL A 55 15.05 -3.45 5.90
CA VAL A 55 14.97 -4.40 4.80
C VAL A 55 16.15 -5.37 4.76
N ASN A 56 17.28 -4.97 5.34
CA ASN A 56 18.44 -5.88 5.39
C ASN A 56 18.19 -7.09 6.29
N ALA A 57 17.23 -6.99 7.20
CA ALA A 57 16.88 -8.10 8.08
C ALA A 57 15.93 -9.09 7.39
N CYS A 58 15.42 -8.76 6.22
CA CYS A 58 14.47 -9.64 5.54
C CYS A 58 15.14 -10.85 4.90
N LEU A 59 16.45 -10.79 4.68
CA LEU A 59 17.22 -11.88 4.11
C LEU A 59 16.60 -12.32 2.78
N ASP A 60 16.03 -13.50 2.73
CA ASP A 60 15.46 -14.04 1.50
C ASP A 60 13.98 -13.76 1.34
N GLU A 61 13.43 -12.88 2.16
CA GLU A 61 12.03 -12.52 2.05
C GLU A 61 11.88 -11.21 1.28
N ALA A 62 10.83 -11.11 0.47
CA ALA A 62 10.55 -9.87 -0.24
C ALA A 62 9.91 -8.89 0.74
N CYS A 63 10.58 -7.78 0.98
CA CYS A 63 10.01 -6.75 1.83
C CYS A 63 10.41 -5.37 1.32
N ALA A 64 9.57 -4.38 1.64
CA ALA A 64 9.81 -2.99 1.29
C ALA A 64 9.25 -2.13 2.41
N THR A 65 9.72 -0.89 2.50
CA THR A 65 9.29 -0.01 3.59
C THR A 65 8.80 1.32 3.08
N VAL A 66 7.89 1.91 3.86
CA VAL A 66 7.45 3.29 3.71
C VAL A 66 7.67 3.96 5.06
N ASN A 67 7.82 5.29 5.06
CA ASN A 67 8.10 6.04 6.28
C ASN A 67 7.01 7.05 6.57
N GLY A 68 6.90 7.42 7.86
CA GLY A 68 6.06 8.54 8.26
C GLY A 68 4.57 8.25 8.21
N VAL A 69 4.18 6.98 8.29
CA VAL A 69 2.78 6.59 8.18
C VAL A 69 2.22 6.20 9.54
N ASN A 70 0.93 6.45 9.75
CA ASN A 70 0.25 6.14 10.99
C ASN A 70 -0.91 5.17 10.81
N THR A 71 -1.27 4.85 9.58
CA THR A 71 -2.36 3.91 9.27
C THR A 71 -1.97 3.06 8.07
N HIS A 72 -2.66 1.94 7.94
CA HIS A 72 -2.44 1.08 6.77
C HIS A 72 -2.84 1.78 5.49
N ASP A 73 -3.89 2.61 5.53
CA ASP A 73 -4.30 3.35 4.34
C ASP A 73 -3.20 4.32 3.90
N GLU A 74 -2.54 4.97 4.84
CA GLU A 74 -1.44 5.87 4.51
C GLU A 74 -0.27 5.15 3.87
N MET A 75 -0.07 3.87 4.22
CA MET A 75 0.99 3.09 3.61
C MET A 75 0.78 2.93 2.11
N LEU A 76 -0.47 2.93 1.66
CA LEU A 76 -0.78 2.73 0.24
C LEU A 76 -0.35 3.91 -0.62
N THR A 77 -0.44 5.12 -0.07
CA THR A 77 -0.09 6.33 -0.83
C THR A 77 1.33 6.81 -0.54
N ALA A 78 1.98 6.23 0.45
CA ALA A 78 3.35 6.60 0.77
C ALA A 78 4.30 6.02 -0.29
N THR A 79 5.47 6.61 -0.36
CA THR A 79 6.49 6.21 -1.33
C THR A 79 7.39 5.14 -0.73
N ILE A 80 7.66 4.10 -1.48
CA ILE A 80 8.60 3.05 -1.07
C ILE A 80 9.98 3.68 -0.92
N SER A 81 10.58 3.51 0.26
CA SER A 81 11.87 4.12 0.60
C SER A 81 13.02 3.12 0.60
N ALA A 82 12.75 1.83 0.77
CA ALA A 82 13.79 0.81 0.75
C ALA A 82 13.16 -0.52 0.33
N VAL A 83 13.96 -1.37 -0.34
CA VAL A 83 13.48 -2.65 -0.82
C VAL A 83 14.55 -3.71 -0.59
N SER A 84 14.13 -4.93 -0.27
CA SER A 84 15.04 -6.06 -0.18
C SER A 84 15.38 -6.56 -1.59
N LYS A 85 16.40 -7.41 -1.68
CA LYS A 85 16.80 -7.92 -2.99
C LYS A 85 15.70 -8.76 -3.61
N ASP A 86 14.96 -9.52 -2.80
CA ASP A 86 13.87 -10.35 -3.33
C ASP A 86 12.68 -9.51 -3.74
N ALA A 87 12.43 -8.38 -3.06
CA ALA A 87 11.40 -7.46 -3.50
C ALA A 87 11.75 -6.85 -4.85
N LYS A 88 13.03 -6.53 -5.07
CA LYS A 88 13.47 -6.04 -6.37
C LYS A 88 13.19 -7.04 -7.48
N LYS A 89 13.39 -8.31 -7.20
CA LYS A 89 13.14 -9.36 -8.20
C LYS A 89 11.68 -9.40 -8.61
N LEU A 90 10.78 -8.98 -7.73
CA LEU A 90 9.35 -8.90 -8.04
C LEU A 90 8.98 -7.62 -8.76
N GLY A 91 9.93 -6.73 -8.97
CA GLY A 91 9.68 -5.46 -9.66
C GLY A 91 9.40 -4.30 -8.74
N ILE A 92 9.60 -4.47 -7.43
CA ILE A 92 9.36 -3.38 -6.48
C ILE A 92 10.58 -2.49 -6.44
N ASN A 93 10.39 -1.19 -6.64
CA ASN A 93 11.48 -0.22 -6.68
C ASN A 93 11.20 0.94 -5.73
N VAL A 94 12.28 1.50 -5.22
CA VAL A 94 12.20 2.75 -4.46
C VAL A 94 11.52 3.80 -5.34
N GLY A 95 10.60 4.54 -4.75
CA GLY A 95 9.89 5.59 -5.46
C GLY A 95 8.48 5.22 -5.89
N MET A 96 8.15 3.93 -5.97
CA MET A 96 6.77 3.56 -6.29
C MET A 96 5.89 3.69 -5.05
N SER A 97 4.57 3.65 -5.25
CA SER A 97 3.65 3.75 -4.13
C SER A 97 3.56 2.44 -3.37
N GLY A 98 3.13 2.52 -2.11
CA GLY A 98 2.87 1.32 -1.33
C GLY A 98 1.83 0.44 -1.99
N ALA A 99 0.79 1.04 -2.57
CA ALA A 99 -0.25 0.27 -3.25
C ALA A 99 0.31 -0.54 -4.40
N GLU A 100 1.18 0.08 -5.21
CA GLU A 100 1.82 -0.63 -6.32
C GLU A 100 2.67 -1.79 -5.81
N ALA A 101 3.41 -1.55 -4.73
CA ALA A 101 4.25 -2.59 -4.15
C ALA A 101 3.41 -3.76 -3.64
N VAL A 102 2.29 -3.48 -2.97
CA VAL A 102 1.42 -4.52 -2.46
C VAL A 102 0.88 -5.39 -3.60
N GLU A 103 0.51 -4.77 -4.73
CA GLU A 103 0.00 -5.54 -5.87
C GLU A 103 1.05 -6.52 -6.38
N LEU A 104 2.32 -6.12 -6.37
CA LEU A 104 3.39 -7.00 -6.82
C LEU A 104 3.67 -8.13 -5.82
N LEU A 105 3.23 -7.97 -4.57
CA LEU A 105 3.45 -8.97 -3.53
C LEU A 105 2.30 -9.98 -3.41
N ARG A 106 1.19 -9.75 -4.08
CA ARG A 106 0.02 -10.65 -4.00
C ARG A 106 0.32 -12.09 -4.51
#